data_48a1c24add836886083b9f7c63e14c08
#
_entry.id   48a1c24add836886083b9f7c63e14c08
#
_cell.length_a   1.000
_cell.length_b   1.000
_cell.length_c   1.000
_cell.angle_alpha   90.00
_cell.angle_beta   90.00
_cell.angle_gamma   90.00
#
_symmetry.space_group_name_H-M   'P 1'
#
loop_
_entity.id
_entity.type
_entity.pdbx_description
1 polymer ?
#
loop_
_entity_poly.entity_id
_entity_poly.type
_entity_poly.pdbx_seq_one_letter_code
_entity_poly.pdbx_strand_id
1 'polypeptide(L)'
;MKKFVLVGALVASVFSVSAQTAGKIFSGPDAGKGFQLGSEKSSQIILDMVKAYNSNDSEKDLALYSPEMQKKTGDFNKKWHAYSKKLNNVPYAILPIKVAGSTDEIVMLQSTEEREAIDGSKQKMNLFELFKVDKSGKISDFNQYSSIPKSNEFGQTEGGKYFTKNPKNEWNGRAFQFSNRGEVAVIEKFNKAYNAFDIPGVMEIFADTIKITDYDGNKMTLLNKDIPAIFTNYKSMDWKIDAILPFKIAYTDPASAIMVISTEKRVMKDGSVWDKSLVEYFYFNNAGKISGMDQYYRPNK
;
A
#
# COMPACT_ATOMS: atom_id res chain seq x y z
N MET A 1 -45.03 77.36 -9.99
CA MET A 1 -43.79 76.56 -9.93
C MET A 1 -44.14 75.23 -9.23
N LYS A 2 -44.32 74.16 -10.00
CA LYS A 2 -44.65 72.82 -9.46
C LYS A 2 -43.36 72.00 -9.41
N LYS A 3 -42.93 71.57 -8.23
CA LYS A 3 -41.76 70.69 -8.04
C LYS A 3 -42.20 69.25 -8.27
N PHE A 4 -41.64 68.61 -9.27
CA PHE A 4 -41.73 67.16 -9.48
C PHE A 4 -40.71 66.47 -8.58
N VAL A 5 -41.16 65.65 -7.65
CA VAL A 5 -40.30 64.74 -6.89
C VAL A 5 -40.29 63.39 -7.62
N LEU A 6 -39.15 63.06 -8.18
CA LEU A 6 -38.89 61.76 -8.85
C LEU A 6 -38.46 60.77 -7.77
N VAL A 7 -39.40 59.87 -7.39
CA VAL A 7 -39.06 58.76 -6.51
C VAL A 7 -38.49 57.60 -7.39
N GLY A 8 -37.17 57.46 -7.40
CA GLY A 8 -36.51 56.31 -8.03
C GLY A 8 -36.64 55.06 -7.17
N ALA A 9 -37.51 54.15 -7.56
CA ALA A 9 -37.61 52.83 -6.96
C ALA A 9 -36.37 52.01 -7.45
N LEU A 10 -35.41 51.81 -6.56
CA LEU A 10 -34.30 50.90 -6.78
C LEU A 10 -34.83 49.46 -6.59
N VAL A 11 -35.15 48.79 -7.71
CA VAL A 11 -35.48 47.35 -7.70
C VAL A 11 -34.18 46.60 -7.57
N ALA A 12 -33.82 46.24 -6.35
CA ALA A 12 -32.74 45.26 -6.10
C ALA A 12 -33.22 43.88 -6.56
N SER A 13 -32.93 43.51 -7.80
CA SER A 13 -33.11 42.14 -8.27
C SER A 13 -32.11 41.26 -7.56
N VAL A 14 -32.52 40.54 -6.55
CA VAL A 14 -31.76 39.46 -5.92
C VAL A 14 -31.71 38.33 -6.94
N PHE A 15 -30.66 38.29 -7.72
CA PHE A 15 -30.33 37.10 -8.51
C PHE A 15 -29.97 35.98 -7.53
N SER A 16 -30.91 35.12 -7.23
CA SER A 16 -30.64 33.85 -6.60
C SER A 16 -29.84 33.02 -7.59
N VAL A 17 -28.52 33.04 -7.46
CA VAL A 17 -27.66 32.09 -8.18
C VAL A 17 -27.99 30.73 -7.60
N SER A 18 -28.97 30.02 -8.18
CA SER A 18 -29.12 28.61 -7.89
C SER A 18 -27.86 27.91 -8.37
N ALA A 19 -27.15 27.23 -7.47
CA ALA A 19 -25.96 26.50 -7.84
C ALA A 19 -26.32 25.48 -8.95
N GLN A 20 -25.67 25.64 -10.10
CA GLN A 20 -25.90 24.79 -11.25
C GLN A 20 -25.62 23.33 -10.86
N THR A 21 -26.58 22.44 -11.10
CA THR A 21 -26.43 21.00 -10.90
C THR A 21 -26.12 20.35 -12.24
N ALA A 22 -25.08 19.51 -12.29
CA ALA A 22 -24.65 18.79 -13.46
C ALA A 22 -24.38 17.32 -13.16
N GLY A 23 -24.38 16.49 -14.21
CA GLY A 23 -24.17 15.05 -14.08
C GLY A 23 -25.34 14.34 -13.39
N LYS A 24 -25.15 13.05 -13.11
CA LYS A 24 -26.17 12.19 -12.49
C LYS A 24 -25.52 10.98 -11.80
N ILE A 25 -26.01 10.63 -10.64
CA ILE A 25 -25.64 9.40 -9.93
C ILE A 25 -26.61 8.31 -10.38
N PHE A 26 -26.12 7.15 -10.78
CA PHE A 26 -26.93 6.07 -11.34
C PHE A 26 -27.22 4.94 -10.34
N SER A 27 -26.50 4.89 -9.21
CA SER A 27 -26.63 3.81 -8.21
C SER A 27 -26.40 4.31 -6.79
N GLY A 28 -26.81 3.49 -5.81
CA GLY A 28 -26.65 3.80 -4.39
C GLY A 28 -27.75 4.73 -3.84
N PRO A 29 -27.61 5.22 -2.60
CA PRO A 29 -28.64 5.99 -1.90
C PRO A 29 -28.92 7.37 -2.52
N ASP A 30 -27.96 7.87 -3.29
CA ASP A 30 -28.05 9.16 -3.98
C ASP A 30 -28.43 9.05 -5.46
N ALA A 31 -28.88 7.88 -5.92
CA ALA A 31 -29.28 7.66 -7.30
C ALA A 31 -30.31 8.70 -7.78
N GLY A 32 -30.08 9.25 -8.97
CA GLY A 32 -30.92 10.29 -9.57
C GLY A 32 -30.47 11.72 -9.24
N LYS A 33 -29.67 11.93 -8.18
CA LYS A 33 -29.13 13.26 -7.84
C LYS A 33 -28.01 13.66 -8.80
N GLY A 34 -27.83 14.95 -8.99
CA GLY A 34 -26.69 15.53 -9.69
C GLY A 34 -25.65 16.09 -8.73
N PHE A 35 -24.60 16.65 -9.32
CA PHE A 35 -23.49 17.26 -8.60
C PHE A 35 -23.54 18.80 -8.70
N GLN A 36 -23.03 19.44 -7.69
CA GLN A 36 -22.75 20.87 -7.64
C GLN A 36 -21.24 21.06 -7.43
N LEU A 37 -20.70 22.21 -7.80
CA LEU A 37 -19.33 22.55 -7.41
C LEU A 37 -19.24 22.62 -5.87
N GLY A 38 -18.16 22.09 -5.33
CA GLY A 38 -17.79 22.21 -3.93
C GLY A 38 -17.09 23.53 -3.62
N SER A 39 -16.51 23.63 -2.44
CA SER A 39 -15.87 24.85 -1.93
C SER A 39 -14.36 24.84 -2.17
N GLU A 40 -13.78 26.02 -2.32
CA GLU A 40 -12.33 26.23 -2.32
C GLU A 40 -11.69 25.72 -1.02
N LYS A 41 -12.42 25.82 0.10
CA LYS A 41 -11.97 25.35 1.40
C LYS A 41 -11.68 23.85 1.39
N SER A 42 -12.52 23.02 0.78
CA SER A 42 -12.29 21.58 0.71
C SER A 42 -11.08 21.24 -0.19
N SER A 43 -10.90 21.97 -1.29
CA SER A 43 -9.67 21.87 -2.11
C SER A 43 -8.43 22.18 -1.29
N GLN A 44 -8.45 23.25 -0.49
CA GLN A 44 -7.31 23.64 0.33
C GLN A 44 -6.95 22.58 1.37
N ILE A 45 -7.95 21.93 2.00
CA ILE A 45 -7.72 20.82 2.93
C ILE A 45 -6.93 19.69 2.26
N ILE A 46 -7.28 19.34 1.02
CA ILE A 46 -6.58 18.27 0.29
C ILE A 46 -5.17 18.71 -0.13
N LEU A 47 -4.99 19.97 -0.53
CA LEU A 47 -3.65 20.48 -0.82
C LEU A 47 -2.76 20.54 0.43
N ASP A 48 -3.32 20.83 1.61
CA ASP A 48 -2.59 20.79 2.87
C ASP A 48 -2.23 19.33 3.26
N MET A 49 -3.12 18.36 2.97
CA MET A 49 -2.82 16.94 3.11
C MET A 49 -1.66 16.53 2.19
N VAL A 50 -1.69 16.88 0.91
CA VAL A 50 -0.58 16.60 -0.03
C VAL A 50 0.73 17.19 0.47
N LYS A 51 0.70 18.40 1.03
CA LYS A 51 1.89 19.05 1.61
C LYS A 51 2.42 18.28 2.83
N ALA A 52 1.54 17.83 3.73
CA ALA A 52 1.91 17.01 4.89
C ALA A 52 2.49 15.66 4.43
N TYR A 53 1.84 14.99 3.49
CA TYR A 53 2.29 13.76 2.87
C TYR A 53 3.69 13.90 2.25
N ASN A 54 3.92 14.94 1.43
CA ASN A 54 5.20 15.20 0.79
C ASN A 54 6.31 15.56 1.79
N SER A 55 5.97 16.11 2.95
CA SER A 55 6.94 16.36 4.02
C SER A 55 7.30 15.08 4.81
N ASN A 56 6.70 13.96 4.47
CA ASN A 56 6.82 12.67 5.16
C ASN A 56 6.49 12.75 6.66
N ASP A 57 5.49 13.57 7.00
CA ASP A 57 5.04 13.84 8.38
C ASP A 57 3.68 13.20 8.63
N SER A 58 3.70 11.96 9.13
CA SER A 58 2.49 11.18 9.37
C SER A 58 1.55 11.81 10.40
N GLU A 59 2.05 12.59 11.35
CA GLU A 59 1.20 13.23 12.36
C GLU A 59 0.42 14.40 11.75
N LYS A 60 1.08 15.23 10.96
CA LYS A 60 0.41 16.32 10.22
C LYS A 60 -0.55 15.79 9.19
N ASP A 61 -0.19 14.72 8.49
CA ASP A 61 -1.08 14.08 7.53
C ASP A 61 -2.33 13.55 8.26
N LEU A 62 -2.18 12.72 9.29
CA LEU A 62 -3.29 12.17 10.06
C LEU A 62 -4.17 13.22 10.75
N ALA A 63 -3.62 14.37 11.13
CA ALA A 63 -4.39 15.44 11.74
C ALA A 63 -5.50 16.00 10.84
N LEU A 64 -5.41 15.80 9.53
CA LEU A 64 -6.41 16.22 8.55
C LEU A 64 -7.57 15.23 8.40
N TYR A 65 -7.42 14.01 8.89
CA TYR A 65 -8.45 12.97 8.83
C TYR A 65 -9.41 13.03 10.02
N SER A 66 -10.63 12.54 9.80
CA SER A 66 -11.61 12.39 10.89
C SER A 66 -11.12 11.37 11.93
N PRO A 67 -11.59 11.43 13.18
CA PRO A 67 -11.19 10.48 14.23
C PRO A 67 -11.46 9.02 13.83
N GLU A 68 -12.55 8.77 13.09
CA GLU A 68 -12.87 7.44 12.59
C GLU A 68 -11.86 6.94 11.56
N MET A 69 -11.50 7.80 10.59
CA MET A 69 -10.47 7.47 9.61
C MET A 69 -9.09 7.28 10.25
N GLN A 70 -8.72 8.13 11.22
CA GLN A 70 -7.46 7.95 11.97
C GLN A 70 -7.42 6.58 12.65
N LYS A 71 -8.52 6.15 13.27
CA LYS A 71 -8.61 4.82 13.89
C LYS A 71 -8.48 3.70 12.86
N LYS A 72 -9.07 3.87 11.67
CA LYS A 72 -9.08 2.86 10.60
C LYS A 72 -7.73 2.73 9.90
N THR A 73 -7.04 3.83 9.65
CA THR A 73 -5.88 3.89 8.75
C THR A 73 -4.60 4.36 9.42
N GLY A 74 -4.65 4.83 10.66
CA GLY A 74 -3.52 5.49 11.31
C GLY A 74 -2.26 4.63 11.43
N ASP A 75 -2.41 3.35 11.77
CA ASP A 75 -1.27 2.43 11.86
C ASP A 75 -0.64 2.18 10.49
N PHE A 76 -1.46 2.04 9.45
CA PHE A 76 -0.97 1.90 8.09
C PHE A 76 -0.24 3.17 7.64
N ASN A 77 -0.83 4.34 7.87
CA ASN A 77 -0.24 5.62 7.50
C ASN A 77 1.14 5.82 8.15
N LYS A 78 1.26 5.58 9.46
CA LYS A 78 2.55 5.67 10.18
C LYS A 78 3.60 4.71 9.62
N LYS A 79 3.22 3.46 9.34
CA LYS A 79 4.13 2.46 8.74
C LYS A 79 4.53 2.87 7.32
N TRP A 80 3.60 3.43 6.55
CA TRP A 80 3.88 3.92 5.22
C TRP A 80 4.89 5.06 5.20
N HIS A 81 4.71 6.06 6.06
CA HIS A 81 5.65 7.16 6.21
C HIS A 81 7.03 6.69 6.70
N ALA A 82 7.07 5.78 7.66
CA ALA A 82 8.32 5.21 8.15
C ALA A 82 9.08 4.38 7.10
N TYR A 83 8.36 3.70 6.20
CA TYR A 83 8.94 2.95 5.08
C TYR A 83 9.44 3.86 3.95
N SER A 84 8.88 5.04 3.80
CA SER A 84 9.15 5.96 2.71
C SER A 84 10.30 6.90 3.07
N LYS A 85 11.35 6.93 2.24
CA LYS A 85 12.45 7.90 2.33
C LYS A 85 12.06 9.24 1.72
N LYS A 86 11.31 9.21 0.61
CA LYS A 86 10.83 10.39 -0.10
C LYS A 86 9.45 10.10 -0.70
N LEU A 87 8.55 11.04 -0.50
CA LEU A 87 7.24 11.09 -1.11
C LEU A 87 7.11 12.41 -1.86
N ASN A 88 6.66 12.37 -3.10
CA ASN A 88 6.52 13.56 -3.94
C ASN A 88 5.27 13.43 -4.81
N ASN A 89 4.11 13.76 -4.24
CA ASN A 89 2.85 13.87 -4.95
C ASN A 89 2.74 15.29 -5.53
N VAL A 90 2.60 15.41 -6.85
CA VAL A 90 2.50 16.67 -7.57
C VAL A 90 1.11 16.78 -8.22
N PRO A 91 0.18 17.52 -7.60
CA PRO A 91 -1.13 17.78 -8.17
C PRO A 91 -1.03 18.53 -9.51
N TYR A 92 -1.86 18.14 -10.47
CA TYR A 92 -2.04 18.88 -11.72
C TYR A 92 -3.51 19.23 -12.01
N ALA A 93 -4.47 18.62 -11.28
CA ALA A 93 -5.87 19.03 -11.31
C ALA A 93 -6.54 18.71 -9.97
N ILE A 94 -7.39 19.60 -9.50
CA ILE A 94 -8.21 19.44 -8.31
C ILE A 94 -9.62 19.95 -8.59
N LEU A 95 -10.63 19.17 -8.22
CA LEU A 95 -12.03 19.51 -8.45
C LEU A 95 -12.86 19.14 -7.22
N PRO A 96 -13.31 20.12 -6.43
CA PRO A 96 -14.28 19.89 -5.37
C PRO A 96 -15.68 19.81 -5.96
N ILE A 97 -16.42 18.78 -5.60
CA ILE A 97 -17.83 18.59 -5.94
C ILE A 97 -18.62 18.16 -4.70
N LYS A 98 -19.92 18.32 -4.75
CA LYS A 98 -20.83 17.75 -3.76
C LYS A 98 -22.09 17.21 -4.41
N VAL A 99 -22.67 16.20 -3.83
CA VAL A 99 -23.99 15.71 -4.23
C VAL A 99 -25.03 16.76 -3.85
N ALA A 100 -25.99 17.03 -4.74
CA ALA A 100 -27.05 17.98 -4.46
C ALA A 100 -27.79 17.61 -3.15
N GLY A 101 -27.83 18.56 -2.21
CA GLY A 101 -28.42 18.36 -0.87
C GLY A 101 -27.47 17.73 0.17
N SER A 102 -26.22 17.38 -0.18
CA SER A 102 -25.21 16.92 0.78
C SER A 102 -24.52 18.10 1.48
N THR A 103 -24.09 17.86 2.72
CA THR A 103 -23.17 18.76 3.44
C THR A 103 -21.72 18.36 3.26
N ASP A 104 -21.45 17.10 2.88
CA ASP A 104 -20.12 16.58 2.63
C ASP A 104 -19.72 16.89 1.18
N GLU A 105 -18.44 17.10 0.96
CA GLU A 105 -17.87 17.37 -0.35
C GLU A 105 -16.94 16.22 -0.78
N ILE A 106 -16.84 15.99 -2.07
CA ILE A 106 -15.89 15.05 -2.66
C ILE A 106 -14.87 15.89 -3.42
N VAL A 107 -13.61 15.74 -3.08
CA VAL A 107 -12.51 16.38 -3.79
C VAL A 107 -11.81 15.35 -4.67
N MET A 108 -11.87 15.56 -5.97
CA MET A 108 -11.13 14.79 -6.97
C MET A 108 -9.76 15.40 -7.14
N LEU A 109 -8.72 14.63 -6.94
CA LEU A 109 -7.33 15.04 -7.15
C LEU A 109 -6.71 14.17 -8.24
N GLN A 110 -6.08 14.82 -9.21
CA GLN A 110 -5.22 14.15 -10.19
C GLN A 110 -3.79 14.61 -9.97
N SER A 111 -2.89 13.65 -9.85
CA SER A 111 -1.50 13.92 -9.53
C SER A 111 -0.55 12.92 -10.17
N THR A 112 0.72 13.30 -10.23
CA THR A 112 1.83 12.36 -10.45
C THR A 112 2.53 12.17 -9.11
N GLU A 113 2.80 10.94 -8.73
CA GLU A 113 3.54 10.64 -7.51
C GLU A 113 4.84 9.92 -7.82
N GLU A 114 5.93 10.38 -7.20
CA GLU A 114 7.23 9.72 -7.17
C GLU A 114 7.54 9.33 -5.73
N ARG A 115 7.90 8.07 -5.52
CA ARG A 115 8.22 7.47 -4.22
C ARG A 115 9.64 6.94 -4.23
N GLU A 116 10.35 7.10 -3.13
CA GLU A 116 11.60 6.41 -2.86
C GLU A 116 11.48 5.74 -1.49
N ALA A 117 11.70 4.44 -1.43
CA ALA A 117 11.68 3.68 -0.19
C ALA A 117 13.02 3.76 0.54
N ILE A 118 13.06 3.35 1.82
CA ILE A 118 14.29 3.35 2.65
C ILE A 118 15.40 2.46 2.08
N ASP A 119 15.04 1.44 1.29
CA ASP A 119 15.98 0.56 0.59
C ASP A 119 16.48 1.14 -0.74
N GLY A 120 16.09 2.38 -1.09
CA GLY A 120 16.50 3.07 -2.31
C GLY A 120 15.67 2.72 -3.54
N SER A 121 14.72 1.80 -3.47
CA SER A 121 13.83 1.50 -4.59
C SER A 121 12.88 2.67 -4.87
N LYS A 122 12.51 2.84 -6.13
CA LYS A 122 11.73 3.99 -6.59
C LYS A 122 10.51 3.56 -7.38
N GLN A 123 9.49 4.39 -7.33
CA GLN A 123 8.27 4.20 -8.10
C GLN A 123 7.73 5.53 -8.58
N LYS A 124 7.16 5.53 -9.79
CA LYS A 124 6.40 6.65 -10.35
C LYS A 124 5.05 6.18 -10.81
N MET A 125 3.99 6.92 -10.51
CA MET A 125 2.63 6.60 -10.91
C MET A 125 1.80 7.85 -11.14
N ASN A 126 0.75 7.71 -11.93
CA ASN A 126 -0.30 8.71 -12.03
C ASN A 126 -1.44 8.28 -11.10
N LEU A 127 -1.98 9.23 -10.35
CA LEU A 127 -3.04 9.00 -9.40
C LEU A 127 -4.30 9.76 -9.78
N PHE A 128 -5.44 9.12 -9.53
CA PHE A 128 -6.75 9.74 -9.48
C PHE A 128 -7.35 9.39 -8.12
N GLU A 129 -7.56 10.40 -7.29
CA GLU A 129 -7.91 10.22 -5.88
C GLU A 129 -9.22 10.91 -5.57
N LEU A 130 -10.04 10.27 -4.75
CA LEU A 130 -11.33 10.78 -4.29
C LEU A 130 -11.28 10.89 -2.78
N PHE A 131 -11.34 12.11 -2.26
CA PHE A 131 -11.39 12.40 -0.84
C PHE A 131 -12.78 12.87 -0.47
N LYS A 132 -13.38 12.29 0.56
CA LYS A 132 -14.59 12.81 1.15
C LYS A 132 -14.23 13.74 2.31
N VAL A 133 -14.61 15.01 2.20
CA VAL A 133 -14.45 16.02 3.25
C VAL A 133 -15.82 16.23 3.93
N ASP A 134 -15.88 15.96 5.22
CA ASP A 134 -17.09 16.10 5.99
C ASP A 134 -17.38 17.57 6.35
N LYS A 135 -18.57 17.82 6.93
CA LYS A 135 -18.99 19.15 7.36
C LYS A 135 -18.08 19.83 8.38
N SER A 136 -17.24 19.07 9.09
CA SER A 136 -16.27 19.61 10.04
C SER A 136 -14.95 20.01 9.38
N GLY A 137 -14.78 19.72 8.08
CA GLY A 137 -13.57 19.96 7.33
C GLY A 137 -12.50 18.90 7.56
N LYS A 138 -12.91 17.66 7.83
CA LYS A 138 -12.00 16.52 7.98
C LYS A 138 -12.20 15.52 6.85
N ILE A 139 -11.11 14.85 6.46
CA ILE A 139 -11.13 13.76 5.47
C ILE A 139 -11.77 12.54 6.16
N SER A 140 -12.96 12.17 5.71
CA SER A 140 -13.77 11.08 6.30
C SER A 140 -13.78 9.81 5.46
N ASP A 141 -13.33 9.87 4.20
CA ASP A 141 -13.14 8.71 3.34
C ASP A 141 -12.12 9.01 2.24
N PHE A 142 -11.52 7.96 1.70
CA PHE A 142 -10.48 8.05 0.69
C PHE A 142 -10.50 6.84 -0.23
N ASN A 143 -10.47 7.11 -1.54
CA ASN A 143 -10.34 6.09 -2.58
C ASN A 143 -9.27 6.52 -3.58
N GLN A 144 -8.37 5.62 -3.93
CA GLN A 144 -7.26 5.87 -4.85
C GLN A 144 -7.33 4.92 -6.05
N TYR A 145 -7.16 5.50 -7.22
CA TYR A 145 -6.94 4.78 -8.47
C TYR A 145 -5.55 5.15 -8.98
N SER A 146 -4.81 4.16 -9.48
CA SER A 146 -3.45 4.37 -9.96
C SER A 146 -3.25 3.83 -11.38
N SER A 147 -2.39 4.54 -12.13
CA SER A 147 -1.87 4.07 -13.40
C SER A 147 -0.35 4.01 -13.30
N ILE A 148 0.20 2.80 -13.34
CA ILE A 148 1.64 2.57 -13.19
C ILE A 148 2.26 2.40 -14.57
N PRO A 149 3.18 3.29 -14.99
CA PRO A 149 3.88 3.17 -16.27
C PRO A 149 4.67 1.87 -16.36
N LYS A 150 4.77 1.29 -17.53
CA LYS A 150 5.59 0.07 -17.78
C LYS A 150 7.07 0.29 -17.47
N SER A 151 7.56 1.50 -17.61
CA SER A 151 8.93 1.92 -17.29
C SER A 151 9.19 2.18 -15.81
N ASN A 152 8.31 1.71 -14.93
CA ASN A 152 8.48 1.86 -13.50
C ASN A 152 9.71 1.06 -13.02
N GLU A 153 10.55 1.67 -12.17
CA GLU A 153 11.78 1.05 -11.67
C GLU A 153 11.56 -0.21 -10.83
N PHE A 154 10.35 -0.44 -10.34
CA PHE A 154 10.00 -1.61 -9.54
C PHE A 154 9.78 -2.90 -10.32
N GLY A 155 9.94 -2.90 -11.62
CA GLY A 155 9.87 -4.16 -12.29
C GLY A 155 9.58 -4.11 -13.78
N GLN A 156 9.77 -5.25 -14.41
CA GLN A 156 9.42 -5.52 -15.80
C GLN A 156 8.07 -6.23 -15.85
N THR A 157 7.31 -5.95 -16.90
CA THR A 157 5.90 -6.36 -17.00
C THR A 157 5.68 -7.65 -17.78
N GLU A 158 6.74 -8.28 -18.30
CA GLU A 158 6.61 -9.46 -19.14
C GLU A 158 7.01 -10.73 -18.41
N GLY A 159 6.16 -11.74 -18.44
CA GLY A 159 6.40 -12.99 -17.75
C GLY A 159 5.13 -13.80 -17.52
N GLY A 160 5.19 -14.72 -16.59
CA GLY A 160 4.07 -15.58 -16.19
C GLY A 160 2.88 -14.82 -15.61
N LYS A 161 1.82 -15.56 -15.34
CA LYS A 161 0.57 -15.01 -14.78
C LYS A 161 0.21 -15.72 -13.49
N TYR A 162 -0.41 -14.99 -12.59
CA TYR A 162 -0.97 -15.54 -11.35
C TYR A 162 -2.41 -16.00 -11.60
N PHE A 163 -2.66 -17.26 -11.32
CA PHE A 163 -4.01 -17.83 -11.34
C PHE A 163 -4.40 -18.18 -9.91
N THR A 164 -5.39 -17.51 -9.38
CA THR A 164 -5.85 -17.76 -8.02
C THR A 164 -6.75 -18.98 -7.96
N LYS A 165 -6.84 -19.63 -6.79
CA LYS A 165 -7.83 -20.69 -6.53
C LYS A 165 -9.28 -20.18 -6.62
N ASN A 166 -9.49 -18.88 -6.41
CA ASN A 166 -10.76 -18.20 -6.57
C ASN A 166 -10.74 -17.32 -7.84
N PRO A 167 -11.40 -17.70 -8.93
CA PRO A 167 -11.42 -16.94 -10.19
C PRO A 167 -11.96 -15.49 -10.04
N LYS A 168 -12.73 -15.23 -8.99
CA LYS A 168 -13.27 -13.89 -8.71
C LYS A 168 -12.26 -12.97 -7.99
N ASN A 169 -11.09 -13.49 -7.60
CA ASN A 169 -10.05 -12.66 -7.00
C ASN A 169 -9.52 -11.67 -8.03
N GLU A 170 -9.41 -10.41 -7.64
CA GLU A 170 -8.96 -9.31 -8.52
C GLU A 170 -7.53 -9.50 -9.08
N TRP A 171 -6.72 -10.36 -8.49
CA TRP A 171 -5.36 -10.67 -8.95
C TRP A 171 -5.31 -11.78 -9.99
N ASN A 172 -6.45 -12.46 -10.24
CA ASN A 172 -6.50 -13.57 -11.19
C ASN A 172 -6.16 -13.11 -12.61
N GLY A 173 -5.22 -13.78 -13.25
CA GLY A 173 -4.73 -13.46 -14.60
C GLY A 173 -3.75 -12.28 -14.67
N ARG A 174 -3.41 -11.63 -13.55
CA ARG A 174 -2.39 -10.57 -13.55
C ARG A 174 -1.00 -11.16 -13.81
N ALA A 175 -0.18 -10.39 -14.53
CA ALA A 175 1.20 -10.77 -14.83
C ALA A 175 2.08 -10.73 -13.58
N PHE A 176 3.10 -11.59 -13.55
CA PHE A 176 4.23 -11.40 -12.66
C PHE A 176 5.16 -10.33 -13.21
N GLN A 177 5.81 -9.62 -12.29
CA GLN A 177 6.83 -8.63 -12.57
C GLN A 177 8.06 -8.90 -11.70
N PHE A 178 9.25 -8.70 -12.23
CA PHE A 178 10.42 -8.63 -11.38
C PHE A 178 10.34 -7.37 -10.51
N SER A 179 10.69 -7.52 -9.23
CA SER A 179 10.67 -6.41 -8.28
C SER A 179 11.66 -6.67 -7.17
N ASN A 180 12.71 -5.86 -7.09
CA ASN A 180 13.70 -5.92 -6.02
C ASN A 180 13.85 -4.52 -5.42
N ARG A 181 13.38 -4.33 -4.16
CA ARG A 181 13.50 -3.09 -3.39
C ARG A 181 14.46 -3.24 -2.22
N GLY A 182 15.34 -4.27 -2.29
CA GLY A 182 16.22 -4.69 -1.21
C GLY A 182 15.95 -6.13 -0.74
N GLU A 183 14.89 -6.79 -1.23
CA GLU A 183 14.47 -8.12 -0.79
C GLU A 183 15.58 -9.16 -1.01
N VAL A 184 16.35 -9.06 -2.11
CA VAL A 184 17.49 -9.96 -2.36
C VAL A 184 18.53 -9.84 -1.26
N ALA A 185 18.91 -8.60 -0.89
CA ALA A 185 19.88 -8.36 0.18
C ALA A 185 19.36 -8.84 1.56
N VAL A 186 18.05 -8.76 1.79
CA VAL A 186 17.42 -9.30 3.02
C VAL A 186 17.55 -10.82 3.07
N ILE A 187 17.34 -11.53 1.95
CA ILE A 187 17.52 -12.99 1.91
C ILE A 187 19.00 -13.37 2.07
N GLU A 188 19.94 -12.65 1.47
CA GLU A 188 21.37 -12.87 1.67
C GLU A 188 21.78 -12.67 3.15
N LYS A 189 21.26 -11.61 3.80
CA LYS A 189 21.45 -11.37 5.23
C LYS A 189 20.85 -12.50 6.06
N PHE A 190 19.64 -12.95 5.70
CA PHE A 190 18.98 -14.08 6.36
C PHE A 190 19.81 -15.36 6.25
N ASN A 191 20.24 -15.74 5.06
CA ASN A 191 21.05 -16.92 4.84
C ASN A 191 22.33 -16.90 5.71
N LYS A 192 23.02 -15.77 5.74
CA LYS A 192 24.23 -15.61 6.57
C LYS A 192 23.92 -15.78 8.07
N ALA A 193 22.88 -15.10 8.57
CA ALA A 193 22.50 -15.16 9.98
C ALA A 193 22.03 -16.58 10.36
N TYR A 194 21.22 -17.20 9.51
CA TYR A 194 20.67 -18.55 9.71
C TYR A 194 21.78 -19.61 9.82
N ASN A 195 22.70 -19.63 8.86
CA ASN A 195 23.81 -20.58 8.85
C ASN A 195 24.82 -20.36 10.00
N ALA A 196 24.93 -19.12 10.49
CA ALA A 196 25.77 -18.75 11.62
C ALA A 196 25.11 -18.97 13.00
N PHE A 197 23.84 -19.40 13.05
CA PHE A 197 23.05 -19.43 14.30
C PHE A 197 22.98 -18.04 14.98
N ASP A 198 23.06 -16.96 14.22
CA ASP A 198 22.88 -15.61 14.69
C ASP A 198 21.38 -15.32 14.87
N ILE A 199 20.84 -15.81 15.99
CA ILE A 199 19.41 -15.70 16.30
C ILE A 199 18.93 -14.25 16.32
N PRO A 200 19.64 -13.29 16.95
CA PRO A 200 19.25 -11.87 16.86
C PRO A 200 19.22 -11.35 15.44
N GLY A 201 20.19 -11.71 14.60
CA GLY A 201 20.23 -11.36 13.19
C GLY A 201 19.05 -11.94 12.39
N VAL A 202 18.65 -13.17 12.68
CA VAL A 202 17.44 -13.77 12.10
C VAL A 202 16.20 -13.02 12.55
N MET A 203 16.04 -12.76 13.84
CA MET A 203 14.86 -12.06 14.38
C MET A 203 14.70 -10.66 13.80
N GLU A 204 15.79 -9.94 13.52
CA GLU A 204 15.74 -8.60 12.91
C GLU A 204 15.09 -8.61 11.52
N ILE A 205 15.20 -9.70 10.79
CA ILE A 205 14.75 -9.84 9.39
C ILE A 205 13.24 -10.12 9.32
N PHE A 206 12.70 -10.81 10.32
CA PHE A 206 11.30 -11.19 10.32
C PHE A 206 10.39 -10.13 10.97
N ALA A 207 9.15 -10.08 10.52
CA ALA A 207 8.08 -9.32 11.17
C ALA A 207 7.71 -9.95 12.53
N ASP A 208 6.98 -9.21 13.38
CA ASP A 208 6.52 -9.71 14.69
C ASP A 208 5.69 -10.98 14.59
N THR A 209 4.98 -11.14 13.46
CA THR A 209 4.14 -12.29 13.15
C THR A 209 4.44 -12.77 11.73
N ILE A 210 4.72 -14.06 11.58
CA ILE A 210 5.06 -14.70 10.32
C ILE A 210 4.02 -15.81 10.04
N LYS A 211 3.40 -15.76 8.88
CA LYS A 211 2.48 -16.82 8.42
C LYS A 211 3.27 -17.81 7.58
N ILE A 212 3.24 -19.08 7.95
CA ILE A 212 4.02 -20.12 7.29
C ILE A 212 3.06 -21.21 6.78
N THR A 213 3.22 -21.60 5.52
CA THR A 213 2.73 -22.87 5.00
C THR A 213 3.95 -23.75 4.74
N ASP A 214 4.11 -24.78 5.55
CA ASP A 214 5.24 -25.69 5.42
C ASP A 214 5.07 -26.65 4.23
N TYR A 215 6.10 -27.43 3.96
CA TYR A 215 6.13 -28.39 2.86
C TYR A 215 5.18 -29.59 3.03
N ASP A 216 4.63 -29.82 4.21
CA ASP A 216 3.58 -30.83 4.48
C ASP A 216 2.17 -30.22 4.36
N GLY A 217 2.08 -28.91 4.03
CA GLY A 217 0.83 -28.17 3.87
C GLY A 217 0.25 -27.67 5.18
N ASN A 218 0.96 -27.80 6.31
CA ASN A 218 0.52 -27.27 7.59
C ASN A 218 0.62 -25.75 7.57
N LYS A 219 -0.42 -25.10 8.07
CA LYS A 219 -0.45 -23.64 8.23
C LYS A 219 -0.21 -23.30 9.68
N MET A 220 0.79 -22.48 9.92
CA MET A 220 1.13 -22.01 11.25
C MET A 220 1.38 -20.51 11.28
N THR A 221 1.25 -19.96 12.47
CA THR A 221 1.66 -18.57 12.75
C THR A 221 2.79 -18.62 13.75
N LEU A 222 3.97 -18.15 13.34
CA LEU A 222 5.14 -18.03 14.20
C LEU A 222 5.25 -16.60 14.70
N LEU A 223 5.43 -16.43 16.00
CA LEU A 223 5.78 -15.12 16.55
C LEU A 223 7.30 -14.96 16.52
N ASN A 224 7.77 -13.77 16.18
CA ASN A 224 9.21 -13.46 16.11
C ASN A 224 9.95 -13.85 17.40
N LYS A 225 9.35 -13.60 18.56
CA LYS A 225 9.90 -13.96 19.88
C LYS A 225 10.12 -15.46 20.09
N ASP A 226 9.46 -16.31 19.29
CA ASP A 226 9.53 -17.77 19.40
C ASP A 226 10.57 -18.38 18.44
N ILE A 227 11.18 -17.57 17.57
CA ILE A 227 12.26 -17.98 16.66
C ILE A 227 13.41 -18.71 17.42
N PRO A 228 13.89 -18.23 18.58
CA PRO A 228 14.95 -18.92 19.31
C PRO A 228 14.66 -20.40 19.61
N ALA A 229 13.40 -20.73 19.86
CA ALA A 229 12.99 -22.12 20.16
C ALA A 229 13.21 -23.06 18.96
N ILE A 230 13.09 -22.57 17.74
CA ILE A 230 13.32 -23.37 16.51
C ILE A 230 14.77 -23.86 16.45
N PHE A 231 15.73 -23.03 16.86
CA PHE A 231 17.15 -23.34 16.77
C PHE A 231 17.62 -24.32 17.88
N THR A 232 16.83 -24.54 18.91
CA THR A 232 17.23 -25.36 20.07
C THR A 232 17.51 -26.81 19.73
N ASN A 233 16.90 -27.37 18.68
CA ASN A 233 16.99 -28.77 18.31
C ASN A 233 18.10 -29.07 17.28
N TYR A 234 18.71 -28.04 16.70
CA TYR A 234 19.71 -28.20 15.66
C TYR A 234 21.14 -28.17 16.23
N LYS A 235 21.98 -29.05 15.71
CA LYS A 235 23.44 -29.07 15.92
C LYS A 235 24.15 -28.23 14.86
N SER A 236 23.69 -28.33 13.61
CA SER A 236 24.17 -27.51 12.50
C SER A 236 23.11 -27.36 11.43
N MET A 237 23.15 -26.24 10.71
CA MET A 237 22.34 -25.96 9.53
C MET A 237 23.26 -25.43 8.43
N ASP A 238 23.02 -25.90 7.21
CA ASP A 238 23.77 -25.49 6.01
C ASP A 238 22.75 -25.27 4.90
N TRP A 239 22.29 -24.00 4.78
CA TRP A 239 21.34 -23.58 3.76
C TRP A 239 22.11 -22.92 2.63
N LYS A 240 22.19 -23.59 1.48
CA LYS A 240 22.88 -23.13 0.29
C LYS A 240 21.89 -22.65 -0.74
N ILE A 241 21.97 -21.39 -1.08
CA ILE A 241 21.11 -20.76 -2.07
C ILE A 241 21.70 -20.99 -3.47
N ASP A 242 20.88 -21.55 -4.37
CA ASP A 242 21.20 -21.73 -5.78
C ASP A 242 20.69 -20.56 -6.63
N ALA A 243 19.51 -20.00 -6.30
CA ALA A 243 18.95 -18.84 -6.99
C ALA A 243 17.99 -18.04 -6.12
N ILE A 244 17.95 -16.74 -6.34
CA ILE A 244 17.01 -15.82 -5.72
C ILE A 244 16.28 -15.06 -6.84
N LEU A 245 14.95 -15.14 -6.87
CA LEU A 245 14.11 -14.47 -7.86
C LEU A 245 13.14 -13.52 -7.17
N PRO A 246 13.40 -12.21 -7.21
CA PRO A 246 12.50 -11.20 -6.66
C PRO A 246 11.36 -10.91 -7.64
N PHE A 247 10.11 -10.99 -7.19
CA PHE A 247 8.96 -10.73 -8.04
C PHE A 247 7.76 -10.25 -7.24
N LYS A 248 6.79 -9.69 -7.96
CA LYS A 248 5.46 -9.38 -7.43
C LYS A 248 4.39 -9.64 -8.50
N ILE A 249 3.15 -9.67 -8.08
CA ILE A 249 2.01 -9.59 -8.98
C ILE A 249 1.85 -8.13 -9.42
N ALA A 250 1.55 -7.89 -10.69
CA ALA A 250 1.32 -6.54 -11.21
C ALA A 250 0.25 -5.80 -10.41
N TYR A 251 0.50 -4.52 -10.09
CA TYR A 251 -0.41 -3.64 -9.36
C TYR A 251 -0.68 -4.06 -7.90
N THR A 252 0.27 -4.70 -7.23
CA THR A 252 0.17 -5.07 -5.82
C THR A 252 1.14 -4.29 -4.92
N ASP A 253 1.61 -3.13 -5.40
CA ASP A 253 2.50 -2.30 -4.59
C ASP A 253 1.88 -1.94 -3.23
N PRO A 254 2.70 -1.93 -2.17
CA PRO A 254 4.12 -2.28 -2.12
C PRO A 254 4.39 -3.78 -1.85
N ALA A 255 3.39 -4.65 -1.88
CA ALA A 255 3.57 -6.07 -1.62
C ALA A 255 4.53 -6.71 -2.62
N SER A 256 5.49 -7.47 -2.13
CA SER A 256 6.49 -8.19 -2.93
C SER A 256 6.76 -9.57 -2.37
N ALA A 257 7.35 -10.41 -3.19
CA ALA A 257 7.77 -11.75 -2.82
C ALA A 257 9.14 -12.08 -3.42
N ILE A 258 9.80 -13.03 -2.82
CA ILE A 258 11.01 -13.66 -3.36
C ILE A 258 10.78 -15.16 -3.43
N MET A 259 11.17 -15.78 -4.53
CA MET A 259 11.34 -17.21 -4.64
C MET A 259 12.83 -17.53 -4.47
N VAL A 260 13.14 -18.44 -3.55
CA VAL A 260 14.49 -18.96 -3.32
C VAL A 260 14.53 -20.43 -3.73
N ILE A 261 15.50 -20.78 -4.55
CA ILE A 261 15.83 -22.17 -4.88
C ILE A 261 17.09 -22.52 -4.13
N SER A 262 17.07 -23.61 -3.35
CA SER A 262 18.16 -23.92 -2.43
C SER A 262 18.28 -25.40 -2.13
N THR A 263 19.36 -25.77 -1.49
CA THR A 263 19.54 -27.03 -0.78
C THR A 263 19.79 -26.74 0.69
N GLU A 264 19.23 -27.53 1.59
CA GLU A 264 19.45 -27.36 3.01
C GLU A 264 19.68 -28.70 3.71
N LYS A 265 20.73 -28.70 4.54
CA LYS A 265 21.06 -29.80 5.42
C LYS A 265 20.99 -29.36 6.87
N ARG A 266 20.14 -30.04 7.64
CA ARG A 266 20.01 -29.83 9.09
C ARG A 266 20.49 -31.10 9.81
N VAL A 267 21.34 -30.93 10.79
CA VAL A 267 21.77 -32.00 11.69
C VAL A 267 21.13 -31.71 13.04
N MET A 268 20.31 -32.64 13.51
CA MET A 268 19.65 -32.53 14.81
C MET A 268 20.63 -32.92 15.93
N LYS A 269 20.32 -32.52 17.17
CA LYS A 269 21.12 -32.88 18.36
C LYS A 269 21.12 -34.39 18.66
N ASP A 270 20.06 -35.11 18.28
CA ASP A 270 19.99 -36.55 18.36
C ASP A 270 20.79 -37.29 17.27
N GLY A 271 21.44 -36.56 16.35
CA GLY A 271 22.22 -37.09 15.25
C GLY A 271 21.41 -37.37 13.97
N SER A 272 20.11 -37.24 13.98
CA SER A 272 19.30 -37.35 12.76
C SER A 272 19.64 -36.24 11.77
N VAL A 273 19.52 -36.54 10.48
CA VAL A 273 19.87 -35.62 9.38
C VAL A 273 18.65 -35.41 8.50
N TRP A 274 18.32 -34.17 8.28
CA TRP A 274 17.35 -33.75 7.28
C TRP A 274 18.11 -33.03 6.15
N ASP A 275 17.99 -33.53 4.90
CA ASP A 275 18.72 -33.04 3.74
C ASP A 275 17.77 -33.00 2.53
N LYS A 276 17.46 -31.78 2.03
CA LYS A 276 16.43 -31.55 1.02
C LYS A 276 16.81 -30.42 0.05
N SER A 277 16.27 -30.50 -1.16
CA SER A 277 16.18 -29.36 -2.07
C SER A 277 14.87 -28.63 -1.83
N LEU A 278 14.91 -27.29 -1.83
CA LEU A 278 13.80 -26.43 -1.47
C LEU A 278 13.46 -25.44 -2.59
N VAL A 279 12.20 -25.11 -2.69
CA VAL A 279 11.70 -23.89 -3.30
C VAL A 279 10.86 -23.18 -2.24
N GLU A 280 11.24 -21.98 -1.90
CA GLU A 280 10.61 -21.21 -0.83
C GLU A 280 10.16 -19.84 -1.35
N TYR A 281 8.97 -19.43 -0.98
CA TYR A 281 8.46 -18.09 -1.23
C TYR A 281 8.48 -17.31 0.08
N PHE A 282 9.14 -16.17 0.06
CA PHE A 282 9.16 -15.23 1.19
C PHE A 282 8.36 -13.99 0.82
N TYR A 283 7.40 -13.62 1.66
CA TYR A 283 6.52 -12.48 1.47
C TYR A 283 6.93 -11.33 2.37
N PHE A 284 7.05 -10.15 1.80
CA PHE A 284 7.53 -8.96 2.49
C PHE A 284 6.39 -8.01 2.83
N ASN A 285 6.45 -7.41 4.00
CA ASN A 285 5.57 -6.31 4.39
C ASN A 285 6.16 -4.95 3.97
N ASN A 286 5.39 -3.87 4.22
CA ASN A 286 5.82 -2.50 3.88
C ASN A 286 7.07 -2.02 4.64
N ALA A 287 7.44 -2.66 5.73
CA ALA A 287 8.66 -2.36 6.47
C ALA A 287 9.89 -3.14 5.94
N GLY A 288 9.74 -3.85 4.81
CA GLY A 288 10.82 -4.67 4.23
C GLY A 288 11.16 -5.92 5.03
N LYS A 289 10.30 -6.35 5.97
CA LYS A 289 10.48 -7.54 6.78
C LYS A 289 9.70 -8.72 6.22
N ILE A 290 10.23 -9.93 6.39
CA ILE A 290 9.55 -11.16 6.00
C ILE A 290 8.37 -11.37 6.95
N SER A 291 7.16 -11.43 6.39
CA SER A 291 5.90 -11.60 7.11
C SER A 291 5.16 -12.89 6.76
N GLY A 292 5.66 -13.65 5.77
CA GLY A 292 5.10 -14.93 5.40
C GLY A 292 6.08 -15.78 4.62
N MET A 293 5.82 -17.08 4.57
CA MET A 293 6.63 -18.06 3.86
C MET A 293 5.77 -19.25 3.44
N ASP A 294 5.98 -19.71 2.18
CA ASP A 294 5.48 -20.98 1.69
C ASP A 294 6.66 -21.84 1.27
N GLN A 295 6.67 -23.12 1.69
CA GLN A 295 7.78 -24.04 1.43
C GLN A 295 7.35 -25.23 0.57
N TYR A 296 8.21 -25.60 -0.34
CA TYR A 296 8.14 -26.81 -1.16
C TYR A 296 9.47 -27.54 -1.09
N TYR A 297 9.44 -28.87 -1.04
CA TYR A 297 10.66 -29.65 -1.00
C TYR A 297 10.64 -30.86 -1.93
N ARG A 298 11.82 -31.37 -2.20
CA ARG A 298 12.03 -32.70 -2.73
C ARG A 298 13.27 -33.32 -2.07
N PRO A 299 13.35 -34.68 -1.99
CA PRO A 299 14.59 -35.35 -1.62
C PRO A 299 15.74 -34.94 -2.53
N ASN A 300 16.93 -34.82 -1.99
CA ASN A 300 18.14 -34.69 -2.82
C ASN A 300 18.35 -35.98 -3.62
N LYS A 301 18.76 -35.84 -4.88
CA LYS A 301 19.05 -36.98 -5.75
C LYS A 301 20.41 -37.61 -5.38
#